data_37bf69385bfe986d4848f09f8eaf1189
#
_entry.id   37bf69385bfe986d4848f09f8eaf1189
#
_cell.length_a   1.000
_cell.length_b   1.000
_cell.length_c   1.000
_cell.angle_alpha   90.00
_cell.angle_beta   90.00
_cell.angle_gamma   90.00
#
_symmetry.space_group_name_H-M   'P 1'
#
loop_
_entity.id
_entity.type
_entity.pdbx_description
1 polymer ?
#
loop_
_entity_poly.entity_id
_entity_poly.type
_entity_poly.pdbx_seq_one_letter_code
_entity_poly.pdbx_strand_id
1 'polypeptide(L)'
;NETIFWPYYCHTLYKSQRDSILLDKITYWEQLYPSTHTYILKGDALQRTDKIKEAETAYWAAHFMVPSRQKARYKLALMYYQQKRISEANRLANEVLTEKVKVYGFETYEAHRELRRIFENQLK
;
A
#
# COMPACT_ATOMS: atom_id res chain seq x y z
N ASN A 1 9.40 -14.37 19.77
CA ASN A 1 10.19 -14.03 18.61
C ASN A 1 9.67 -12.76 17.94
N GLU A 2 10.49 -11.72 17.97
CA GLU A 2 10.10 -10.38 17.52
C GLU A 2 9.73 -10.34 16.05
N THR A 3 10.40 -11.11 15.19
CA THR A 3 10.11 -11.12 13.76
C THR A 3 8.75 -11.71 13.43
N ILE A 4 8.21 -12.55 14.31
CA ILE A 4 6.88 -13.14 14.13
C ILE A 4 5.79 -12.21 14.68
N PHE A 5 6.00 -11.64 15.86
CA PHE A 5 4.99 -10.82 16.53
C PHE A 5 4.90 -9.40 15.99
N TRP A 6 5.98 -8.90 15.37
CA TRP A 6 6.03 -7.52 14.93
C TRP A 6 4.95 -7.16 13.89
N PRO A 7 4.76 -7.92 12.80
CA PRO A 7 3.69 -7.59 11.86
C PRO A 7 2.30 -7.62 12.48
N TYR A 8 2.07 -8.55 13.40
CA TYR A 8 0.80 -8.63 14.12
C TYR A 8 0.58 -7.38 14.97
N TYR A 9 1.61 -6.92 15.68
CA TYR A 9 1.55 -5.73 16.50
C TYR A 9 1.24 -4.49 15.66
N CYS A 10 1.93 -4.32 14.53
CA CYS A 10 1.70 -3.22 13.62
C CYS A 10 0.26 -3.22 13.08
N HIS A 11 -0.23 -4.38 12.72
CA HIS A 11 -1.59 -4.50 12.21
C HIS A 11 -2.62 -4.12 13.28
N THR A 12 -2.39 -4.52 14.53
CA THR A 12 -3.24 -4.16 15.66
C THR A 12 -3.26 -2.65 15.87
N LEU A 13 -2.10 -2.01 15.84
CA LEU A 13 -2.01 -0.55 15.98
C LEU A 13 -2.70 0.17 14.82
N TYR A 14 -2.54 -0.34 13.61
CA TYR A 14 -3.21 0.22 12.44
C TYR A 14 -4.74 0.14 12.59
N LYS A 15 -5.26 -1.01 12.99
CA LYS A 15 -6.71 -1.19 13.18
C LYS A 15 -7.27 -0.31 14.29
N SER A 16 -6.50 -0.05 15.34
CA SER A 16 -6.93 0.83 16.43
C SER A 16 -6.74 2.31 16.11
N GLN A 17 -6.20 2.63 14.93
CA GLN A 17 -5.95 3.99 14.46
C GLN A 17 -5.01 4.79 15.36
N ARG A 18 -4.08 4.12 16.01
CA ARG A 18 -3.03 4.76 16.82
C ARG A 18 -1.81 5.04 15.97
N ASP A 19 -1.99 5.96 15.01
CA ASP A 19 -1.00 6.16 13.94
C ASP A 19 0.34 6.71 14.43
N SER A 20 0.34 7.59 15.42
CA SER A 20 1.61 8.13 15.94
C SER A 20 2.45 7.04 16.59
N ILE A 21 1.82 6.16 17.38
CA ILE A 21 2.51 5.02 18.01
C ILE A 21 2.98 4.06 16.93
N LEU A 22 2.12 3.78 15.95
CA LEU A 22 2.46 2.89 14.84
C LEU A 22 3.68 3.40 14.08
N LEU A 23 3.71 4.70 13.73
CA LEU A 23 4.83 5.28 12.99
C LEU A 23 6.14 5.20 13.76
N ASP A 24 6.13 5.45 15.07
CA ASP A 24 7.33 5.32 15.91
C ASP A 24 7.86 3.89 15.88
N LYS A 25 6.98 2.90 16.01
CA LYS A 25 7.38 1.50 15.99
C LYS A 25 7.88 1.07 14.62
N ILE A 26 7.23 1.50 13.56
CA ILE A 26 7.65 1.19 12.19
C ILE A 26 9.02 1.78 11.90
N THR A 27 9.29 3.02 12.30
CA THR A 27 10.58 3.66 12.09
C THR A 27 11.70 2.84 12.72
N TYR A 28 11.47 2.30 13.91
CA TYR A 28 12.43 1.43 14.58
C TYR A 28 12.59 0.11 13.83
N TRP A 29 11.47 -0.56 13.50
CA TRP A 29 11.52 -1.93 12.97
C TRP A 29 11.92 -2.00 11.50
N GLU A 30 11.66 -0.95 10.70
CA GLU A 30 12.06 -0.97 9.28
C GLU A 30 13.57 -1.06 9.11
N GLN A 31 14.34 -0.60 10.10
CA GLN A 31 15.80 -0.71 10.08
C GLN A 31 16.26 -2.14 10.35
N LEU A 32 15.50 -2.88 11.16
CA LEU A 32 15.87 -4.23 11.58
C LEU A 32 15.24 -5.31 10.69
N TYR A 33 13.99 -5.13 10.32
CA TYR A 33 13.20 -6.15 9.61
C TYR A 33 12.37 -5.51 8.50
N PRO A 34 13.02 -4.96 7.45
CA PRO A 34 12.27 -4.35 6.36
C PRO A 34 11.42 -5.39 5.62
N SER A 35 10.19 -5.03 5.29
CA SER A 35 9.29 -5.89 4.53
C SER A 35 8.27 -5.05 3.77
N THR A 36 7.67 -5.63 2.72
CA THR A 36 6.61 -4.95 1.97
C THR A 36 5.44 -4.61 2.88
N HIS A 37 5.10 -5.52 3.78
CA HIS A 37 4.00 -5.32 4.73
C HIS A 37 4.26 -4.10 5.63
N THR A 38 5.48 -3.98 6.16
CA THR A 38 5.88 -2.85 7.01
C THR A 38 5.74 -1.53 6.25
N TYR A 39 6.25 -1.47 5.02
CA TYR A 39 6.18 -0.24 4.23
C TYR A 39 4.75 0.12 3.82
N ILE A 40 3.91 -0.87 3.54
CA ILE A 40 2.50 -0.60 3.22
C ILE A 40 1.77 -0.04 4.44
N LEU A 41 1.98 -0.62 5.62
CA LEU A 41 1.40 -0.10 6.85
C LEU A 41 1.89 1.32 7.15
N LYS A 42 3.19 1.57 6.90
CA LYS A 42 3.76 2.91 7.04
C LYS A 42 3.05 3.90 6.12
N GLY A 43 2.87 3.53 4.87
CA GLY A 43 2.16 4.36 3.90
C GLY A 43 0.73 4.65 4.34
N ASP A 44 0.01 3.62 4.79
CA ASP A 44 -1.37 3.78 5.25
C ASP A 44 -1.47 4.73 6.45
N ALA A 45 -0.57 4.59 7.43
CA ALA A 45 -0.56 5.46 8.61
C ALA A 45 -0.18 6.90 8.24
N LEU A 46 0.81 7.07 7.36
CA LEU A 46 1.22 8.39 6.89
C LEU A 46 0.10 9.09 6.12
N GLN A 47 -0.64 8.34 5.30
CA GLN A 47 -1.78 8.88 4.57
C GLN A 47 -2.86 9.36 5.52
N ARG A 48 -3.15 8.60 6.59
CA ARG A 48 -4.15 8.98 7.58
C ARG A 48 -3.75 10.22 8.40
N THR A 49 -2.45 10.47 8.55
CA THR A 49 -1.94 11.65 9.24
C THR A 49 -1.64 12.80 8.28
N ASP A 50 -2.11 12.70 7.04
CA ASP A 50 -1.98 13.73 6.01
C ASP A 50 -0.54 14.00 5.56
N LYS A 51 0.35 13.05 5.74
CA LYS A 51 1.73 13.11 5.27
C LYS A 51 1.85 12.40 3.93
N ILE A 52 1.25 12.98 2.90
CA ILE A 52 1.01 12.33 1.62
C ILE A 52 2.30 12.01 0.86
N LYS A 53 3.26 12.94 0.82
CA LYS A 53 4.52 12.69 0.10
C LYS A 53 5.32 11.56 0.73
N GLU A 54 5.32 11.50 2.06
CA GLU A 54 6.00 10.43 2.79
C GLU A 54 5.30 9.09 2.58
N ALA A 55 3.95 9.11 2.53
CA ALA A 55 3.17 7.90 2.24
C ALA A 55 3.49 7.37 0.85
N GLU A 56 3.56 8.26 -0.14
CA GLU A 56 3.94 7.90 -1.51
C GLU A 56 5.30 7.20 -1.54
N THR A 57 6.29 7.77 -0.86
CA THR A 57 7.63 7.18 -0.77
C THR A 57 7.59 5.78 -0.15
N ALA A 58 6.80 5.60 0.92
CA ALA A 58 6.68 4.30 1.59
C ALA A 58 6.05 3.25 0.66
N TYR A 59 5.00 3.60 -0.06
CA TYR A 59 4.37 2.66 -1.01
C TYR A 59 5.31 2.28 -2.15
N TRP A 60 6.05 3.23 -2.70
CA TRP A 60 7.04 2.93 -3.74
C TRP A 60 8.16 2.04 -3.21
N ALA A 61 8.61 2.26 -1.97
CA ALA A 61 9.60 1.38 -1.34
C ALA A 61 9.08 -0.06 -1.25
N ALA A 62 7.81 -0.23 -0.86
CA ALA A 62 7.19 -1.55 -0.83
C ALA A 62 7.15 -2.19 -2.21
N HIS A 63 6.79 -1.43 -3.24
CA HIS A 63 6.76 -1.94 -4.63
C HIS A 63 8.15 -2.39 -5.08
N PHE A 64 9.18 -1.59 -4.81
CA PHE A 64 10.54 -1.92 -5.26
C PHE A 64 11.12 -3.13 -4.53
N MET A 65 10.66 -3.44 -3.33
CA MET A 65 11.09 -4.65 -2.62
C MET A 65 10.61 -5.93 -3.30
N VAL A 66 9.36 -5.95 -3.75
CA VAL A 66 8.77 -7.10 -4.46
C VAL A 66 7.93 -6.56 -5.62
N PRO A 67 8.56 -6.27 -6.78
CA PRO A 67 7.86 -5.62 -7.89
C PRO A 67 6.67 -6.40 -8.45
N SER A 68 6.68 -7.73 -8.32
CA SER A 68 5.57 -8.55 -8.81
C SER A 68 4.32 -8.45 -7.94
N ARG A 69 4.45 -7.97 -6.70
CA ARG A 69 3.32 -7.82 -5.79
C ARG A 69 2.58 -6.52 -6.09
N GLN A 70 1.28 -6.60 -6.26
CA GLN A 70 0.49 -5.48 -6.77
C GLN A 70 -0.09 -4.55 -5.71
N LYS A 71 -0.05 -4.95 -4.44
CA LYS A 71 -0.74 -4.22 -3.37
C LYS A 71 -0.26 -2.78 -3.23
N ALA A 72 1.04 -2.54 -3.31
CA ALA A 72 1.59 -1.18 -3.18
C ALA A 72 1.09 -0.27 -4.30
N ARG A 73 1.10 -0.77 -5.55
CA ARG A 73 0.62 0.00 -6.70
C ARG A 73 -0.89 0.25 -6.62
N TYR A 74 -1.65 -0.72 -6.11
CA TYR A 74 -3.07 -0.54 -5.85
C TYR A 74 -3.29 0.60 -4.84
N LYS A 75 -2.55 0.60 -3.73
CA LYS A 75 -2.64 1.66 -2.73
C LYS A 75 -2.26 3.03 -3.31
N LEU A 76 -1.21 3.07 -4.14
CA LEU A 76 -0.79 4.30 -4.81
C LEU A 76 -1.86 4.82 -5.76
N ALA A 77 -2.50 3.94 -6.53
CA ALA A 77 -3.55 4.34 -7.45
C ALA A 77 -4.71 4.99 -6.68
N LEU A 78 -5.13 4.39 -5.57
CA LEU A 78 -6.18 4.96 -4.74
C LEU A 78 -5.79 6.32 -4.16
N MET A 79 -4.56 6.45 -3.68
CA MET A 79 -4.06 7.69 -3.11
C MET A 79 -4.02 8.80 -4.16
N TYR A 80 -3.49 8.52 -5.34
CA TYR A 80 -3.45 9.50 -6.43
C TYR A 80 -4.85 9.93 -6.84
N TYR A 81 -5.79 8.99 -6.92
CA TYR A 81 -7.18 9.29 -7.23
C TYR A 81 -7.78 10.27 -6.22
N GLN A 82 -7.56 10.02 -4.93
CA GLN A 82 -8.05 10.87 -3.86
C GLN A 82 -7.45 12.29 -3.91
N GLN A 83 -6.23 12.41 -4.43
CA GLN A 83 -5.55 13.68 -4.60
C GLN A 83 -5.87 14.37 -5.92
N LYS A 84 -6.78 13.79 -6.71
CA LYS A 84 -7.15 14.29 -8.04
C LYS A 84 -6.01 14.24 -9.05
N ARG A 85 -4.99 13.41 -8.79
CA ARG A 85 -3.93 13.10 -9.75
C ARG A 85 -4.42 11.96 -10.65
N ILE A 86 -5.44 12.26 -11.45
CA ILE A 86 -6.21 11.24 -12.17
C ILE A 86 -5.38 10.51 -13.23
N SER A 87 -4.52 11.24 -13.94
CA SER A 87 -3.68 10.64 -14.99
C SER A 87 -2.75 9.57 -14.41
N GLU A 88 -2.10 9.89 -13.30
CA GLU A 88 -1.20 8.94 -12.63
C GLU A 88 -1.96 7.77 -12.01
N ALA A 89 -3.12 8.05 -11.42
CA ALA A 89 -3.99 7.02 -10.86
C ALA A 89 -4.45 6.03 -11.93
N ASN A 90 -4.91 6.53 -13.08
CA ASN A 90 -5.35 5.70 -14.19
C ASN A 90 -4.23 4.85 -14.76
N ARG A 91 -3.02 5.41 -14.88
CA ARG A 91 -1.88 4.68 -15.38
C ARG A 91 -1.54 3.49 -14.47
N LEU A 92 -1.48 3.71 -13.16
CA LEU A 92 -1.18 2.64 -12.21
C LEU A 92 -2.31 1.60 -12.15
N ALA A 93 -3.56 2.05 -12.16
CA ALA A 93 -4.70 1.13 -12.14
C ALA A 93 -4.69 0.24 -13.38
N ASN A 94 -4.45 0.82 -14.55
CA ASN A 94 -4.37 0.06 -15.79
C ASN A 94 -3.22 -0.94 -15.77
N GLU A 95 -2.06 -0.53 -15.27
CA GLU A 95 -0.89 -1.41 -15.12
C GLU A 95 -1.22 -2.62 -14.25
N VAL A 96 -1.85 -2.40 -13.10
CA VAL A 96 -2.23 -3.49 -12.18
C VAL A 96 -3.26 -4.41 -12.82
N LEU A 97 -4.27 -3.85 -13.47
CA LEU A 97 -5.36 -4.64 -14.04
C LEU A 97 -4.97 -5.45 -15.28
N THR A 98 -3.95 -5.00 -16.02
CA THR A 98 -3.53 -5.68 -17.25
C THR A 98 -2.30 -6.56 -17.06
N GLU A 99 -1.61 -6.46 -15.93
CA GLU A 99 -0.42 -7.24 -15.66
C GLU A 99 -0.75 -8.72 -15.46
N LYS A 100 0.10 -9.59 -15.98
CA LYS A 100 -0.04 -11.02 -15.81
C LYS A 100 0.43 -11.43 -14.41
N VAL A 101 -0.45 -12.06 -13.63
CA VAL A 101 -0.16 -12.45 -12.25
C VAL A 101 0.03 -13.96 -12.18
N LYS A 102 1.16 -14.40 -11.59
CA LYS A 102 1.46 -15.84 -11.44
C LYS A 102 0.52 -16.53 -10.45
N VAL A 103 0.25 -15.87 -9.33
CA VAL A 103 -0.64 -16.41 -8.30
C VAL A 103 -1.73 -15.37 -8.03
N TYR A 104 -2.96 -15.72 -8.37
CA TYR A 104 -4.10 -14.84 -8.18
C TYR A 104 -4.77 -15.17 -6.85
N GLY A 105 -4.29 -14.53 -5.79
CA GLY A 105 -4.80 -14.74 -4.44
C GLY A 105 -5.86 -13.73 -4.05
N PHE A 106 -6.29 -13.80 -2.79
CA PHE A 106 -7.33 -12.92 -2.25
C PHE A 106 -6.92 -11.44 -2.31
N GLU A 107 -5.66 -11.14 -1.99
CA GLU A 107 -5.13 -9.78 -2.03
C GLU A 107 -5.22 -9.20 -3.45
N THR A 108 -4.85 -9.98 -4.45
CA THR A 108 -4.94 -9.58 -5.85
C THR A 108 -6.39 -9.38 -6.27
N TYR A 109 -7.26 -10.29 -5.87
CA TYR A 109 -8.68 -10.21 -6.16
C TYR A 109 -9.30 -8.93 -5.60
N GLU A 110 -9.02 -8.61 -4.34
CA GLU A 110 -9.54 -7.40 -3.71
C GLU A 110 -9.04 -6.14 -4.42
N ALA A 111 -7.75 -6.09 -4.74
CA ALA A 111 -7.16 -4.94 -5.43
C ALA A 111 -7.83 -4.73 -6.79
N HIS A 112 -7.97 -5.80 -7.59
CA HIS A 112 -8.59 -5.72 -8.90
C HIS A 112 -10.05 -5.31 -8.83
N ARG A 113 -10.80 -5.87 -7.87
CA ARG A 113 -12.21 -5.54 -7.69
C ARG A 113 -12.38 -4.05 -7.37
N GLU A 114 -11.60 -3.53 -6.45
CA GLU A 114 -11.68 -2.14 -6.02
C GLU A 114 -11.26 -1.19 -7.15
N LEU A 115 -10.18 -1.51 -7.86
CA LEU A 115 -9.72 -0.69 -8.97
C LEU A 115 -10.73 -0.65 -10.12
N ARG A 116 -11.36 -1.79 -10.44
CA ARG A 116 -12.39 -1.82 -11.46
C ARG A 116 -13.60 -0.99 -11.07
N ARG A 117 -14.01 -1.06 -9.82
CA ARG A 117 -15.13 -0.29 -9.32
C ARG A 117 -14.89 1.21 -9.47
N ILE A 118 -13.69 1.68 -9.18
CA ILE A 118 -13.36 3.11 -9.19
C ILE A 118 -13.01 3.59 -10.60
N PHE A 119 -12.24 2.80 -11.35
CA PHE A 119 -11.60 3.26 -12.59
C PHE A 119 -12.23 2.70 -13.88
N GLU A 120 -13.22 1.81 -13.79
CA GLU A 120 -13.76 1.13 -14.98
C GLU A 120 -14.19 2.10 -16.07
N ASN A 121 -14.90 3.16 -15.71
CA ASN A 121 -15.39 4.15 -16.68
C ASN A 121 -14.28 5.03 -17.25
N GLN A 122 -13.14 5.11 -16.58
CA GLN A 122 -12.02 5.96 -16.97
C GLN A 122 -10.98 5.21 -17.81
N LEU A 123 -10.96 3.88 -17.71
CA LEU A 123 -9.99 3.03 -18.42
C LEU A 123 -10.47 2.57 -19.81
N LYS A 124 -11.70 2.88 -20.14
CA LYS A 124 -12.27 2.55 -21.44
C LYS A 124 -11.83 3.52 -22.53
#